data_053639d50c9d30766edb4178c2a46469
#
_entry.id   053639d50c9d30766edb4178c2a46469
#
_cell.length_a   1.000
_cell.length_b   1.000
_cell.length_c   1.000
_cell.angle_alpha   90.00
_cell.angle_beta   90.00
_cell.angle_gamma   90.00
#
_symmetry.space_group_name_H-M   'P 1'
#
loop_
_entity.id
_entity.type
_entity.pdbx_description
1 polymer ?
#
loop_
_entity_poly.entity_id
_entity_poly.type
_entity_poly.pdbx_seq_one_letter_code
_entity_poly.pdbx_strand_id
1 'polypeptide(L)'
;DMYDTDDTSNGKGIDPGAYSLYASGSYNNDSRTPPCLMAFERMQMGWMKEGEDIVEVKNPEDVTLTSIADNKARFINCQPDRTPGTGMEWFILENRQQTGWDKYIPGHGLLITHYDYTDEMKKDWWDINGPNNSAKHRCMYIVPADGIDNEVTRSGDTYPGKSASTSFTDTTTPSSLNWEKEPVNVPITNIMEQDGNVMFQVNGGTSKWNFIKTLVPEKIYDTQATFKANIESNKVDVDEVGFCWKEGASADPTLTDGVSAAGKVENIKAASFTAKGLQSGTTYSVRSYMKMSDGSVV
;
A
#
# COMPACT_ATOMS: atom_id res chain seq x y z
N ASP A 1 14.21 5.14 21.86
CA ASP A 1 13.61 3.83 21.62
C ASP A 1 12.18 3.98 21.14
N MET A 2 11.72 3.06 20.31
CA MET A 2 10.36 3.04 19.77
C MET A 2 9.51 1.93 20.39
N TYR A 3 10.12 1.02 21.13
CA TYR A 3 9.40 -0.06 21.78
C TYR A 3 8.73 0.41 23.09
N ASP A 4 7.73 -0.36 23.51
CA ASP A 4 7.08 -0.24 24.79
C ASP A 4 8.09 -0.55 25.90
N THR A 5 8.25 0.34 26.86
CA THR A 5 8.88 -0.02 28.13
C THR A 5 7.84 -0.76 28.97
N ASP A 6 8.25 -1.70 29.81
CA ASP A 6 7.41 -2.63 30.57
C ASP A 6 6.37 -1.99 31.53
N ASP A 7 6.00 -0.72 31.35
CA ASP A 7 4.91 -0.09 32.08
C ASP A 7 3.55 -0.55 31.55
N THR A 8 3.09 -1.68 32.02
CA THR A 8 1.78 -2.25 31.69
C THR A 8 0.62 -1.57 32.43
N SER A 9 0.86 -0.53 33.22
CA SER A 9 -0.18 0.14 34.02
C SER A 9 -1.27 0.77 33.17
N ASN A 10 -0.93 1.20 31.94
CA ASN A 10 -1.84 1.78 30.95
C ASN A 10 -2.22 0.83 29.79
N GLY A 11 -1.88 -0.44 29.90
CA GLY A 11 -1.92 -1.40 28.78
C GLY A 11 -0.63 -1.38 27.98
N LYS A 12 -0.38 -2.45 27.22
CA LYS A 12 0.81 -2.56 26.40
C LYS A 12 0.59 -1.87 25.05
N GLY A 13 1.40 -0.88 24.73
CA GLY A 13 1.45 -0.28 23.39
C GLY A 13 2.15 -1.22 22.42
N ILE A 14 1.64 -1.35 21.19
CA ILE A 14 2.28 -2.13 20.14
C ILE A 14 3.23 -1.23 19.37
N ASP A 15 4.51 -1.54 19.42
CA ASP A 15 5.59 -0.80 18.77
C ASP A 15 5.73 -1.17 17.26
N PRO A 16 6.59 -0.51 16.47
CA PRO A 16 6.80 -0.84 15.06
C PRO A 16 7.49 -2.18 14.81
N GLY A 17 7.96 -2.87 15.84
CA GLY A 17 8.54 -4.20 15.77
C GLY A 17 9.74 -4.29 14.84
N ALA A 18 9.74 -5.33 14.02
CA ALA A 18 10.84 -5.65 13.12
C ALA A 18 11.02 -4.65 11.93
N TYR A 19 10.13 -3.67 11.78
CA TYR A 19 10.29 -2.59 10.79
C TYR A 19 11.22 -1.46 11.27
N SER A 20 11.44 -1.31 12.57
CA SER A 20 12.27 -0.25 13.14
C SER A 20 13.53 -0.80 13.81
N LEU A 21 14.66 -0.14 13.57
CA LEU A 21 15.92 -0.43 14.29
C LEU A 21 15.78 -0.12 15.79
N TYR A 22 14.98 0.90 16.12
CA TYR A 22 14.74 1.34 17.50
C TYR A 22 13.62 0.57 18.22
N ALA A 23 13.16 -0.52 17.60
CA ALA A 23 12.31 -1.52 18.20
C ALA A 23 12.95 -2.91 18.05
N SER A 24 12.21 -3.95 17.73
CA SER A 24 12.77 -5.30 17.60
C SER A 24 13.53 -5.57 16.28
N GLY A 25 13.59 -4.60 15.37
CA GLY A 25 14.28 -4.77 14.08
C GLY A 25 15.78 -5.06 14.21
N SER A 26 16.44 -4.63 15.30
CA SER A 26 17.83 -4.96 15.60
C SER A 26 18.08 -6.48 15.71
N TYR A 27 17.03 -7.27 15.97
CA TYR A 27 17.12 -8.72 16.08
C TYR A 27 16.83 -9.46 14.75
N ASN A 28 16.54 -8.75 13.67
CA ASN A 28 16.29 -9.38 12.37
C ASN A 28 17.46 -10.25 11.92
N ASN A 29 17.16 -11.45 11.40
CA ASN A 29 18.16 -12.42 10.93
C ASN A 29 19.23 -12.72 11.99
N ASP A 30 18.81 -13.03 13.21
CA ASP A 30 19.72 -13.29 14.35
C ASP A 30 20.69 -12.11 14.61
N SER A 31 20.16 -10.88 14.59
CA SER A 31 20.88 -9.62 14.79
C SER A 31 21.97 -9.31 13.74
N ARG A 32 21.88 -9.93 12.55
CA ARG A 32 22.86 -9.74 11.47
C ARG A 32 22.41 -8.76 10.38
N THR A 33 21.11 -8.51 10.28
CA THR A 33 20.54 -7.68 9.21
C THR A 33 19.46 -6.75 9.76
N PRO A 34 19.85 -5.68 10.47
CA PRO A 34 18.87 -4.69 10.93
C PRO A 34 18.18 -4.02 9.73
N PRO A 35 16.92 -3.56 9.87
CA PRO A 35 16.22 -2.90 8.77
C PRO A 35 16.81 -1.52 8.47
N CYS A 36 16.47 -0.98 7.32
CA CYS A 36 16.63 0.44 7.05
C CYS A 36 15.93 1.26 8.14
N LEU A 37 16.53 2.39 8.53
CA LEU A 37 15.86 3.37 9.37
C LEU A 37 14.55 3.81 8.70
N MET A 38 13.50 3.94 9.49
CA MET A 38 12.22 4.49 9.05
C MET A 38 12.36 5.97 8.67
N ALA A 39 11.45 6.49 7.87
CA ALA A 39 11.51 7.88 7.40
C ALA A 39 11.59 8.88 8.56
N PHE A 40 10.79 8.73 9.61
CA PHE A 40 10.85 9.60 10.80
C PHE A 40 12.22 9.53 11.49
N GLU A 41 12.77 8.33 11.66
CA GLU A 41 14.09 8.14 12.26
C GLU A 41 15.18 8.89 11.45
N ARG A 42 15.12 8.80 10.12
CA ARG A 42 16.04 9.53 9.20
C ARG A 42 15.87 11.04 9.30
N MET A 43 14.62 11.53 9.45
CA MET A 43 14.37 12.95 9.70
C MET A 43 15.03 13.42 11.00
N GLN A 44 14.88 12.68 12.08
CA GLN A 44 15.50 13.02 13.38
C GLN A 44 17.04 13.00 13.33
N MET A 45 17.61 12.13 12.49
CA MET A 45 19.07 12.08 12.26
C MET A 45 19.56 13.17 11.28
N GLY A 46 18.66 13.95 10.69
CA GLY A 46 18.98 14.94 9.67
C GLY A 46 19.38 14.34 8.32
N TRP A 47 19.10 13.05 8.09
CA TRP A 47 19.43 12.36 6.84
C TRP A 47 18.32 12.47 5.79
N MET A 48 17.10 12.75 6.22
CA MET A 48 15.95 12.97 5.34
C MET A 48 15.40 14.38 5.57
N LYS A 49 15.36 15.18 4.51
CA LYS A 49 14.98 16.59 4.58
C LYS A 49 13.56 16.77 4.07
N GLU A 50 12.76 17.51 4.83
CA GLU A 50 11.43 17.92 4.42
C GLU A 50 11.50 18.81 3.17
N GLY A 51 10.57 18.57 2.23
CA GLY A 51 10.50 19.25 0.94
C GLY A 51 11.46 18.74 -0.14
N GLU A 52 12.46 17.91 0.24
CA GLU A 52 13.45 17.30 -0.70
C GLU A 52 13.29 15.77 -0.75
N ASP A 53 13.43 15.13 0.39
CA ASP A 53 13.45 13.67 0.52
C ASP A 53 12.12 13.13 1.01
N ILE A 54 11.48 13.85 1.91
CA ILE A 54 10.11 13.60 2.37
C ILE A 54 9.23 14.79 2.03
N VAL A 55 8.16 14.55 1.27
CA VAL A 55 7.32 15.60 0.69
C VAL A 55 5.87 15.41 1.13
N GLU A 56 5.24 16.51 1.55
CA GLU A 56 3.82 16.56 1.88
C GLU A 56 2.96 16.23 0.67
N VAL A 57 1.96 15.37 0.85
CA VAL A 57 0.91 15.11 -0.12
C VAL A 57 -0.40 15.71 0.38
N LYS A 58 -1.02 16.57 -0.43
CA LYS A 58 -2.26 17.28 -0.09
C LYS A 58 -3.10 17.68 -1.29
N ASN A 59 -2.52 17.66 -2.48
CA ASN A 59 -3.20 18.01 -3.73
C ASN A 59 -3.43 16.76 -4.57
N PRO A 60 -4.34 16.78 -5.54
CA PRO A 60 -4.46 15.68 -6.49
C PRO A 60 -3.14 15.42 -7.22
N GLU A 61 -2.56 14.25 -7.00
CA GLU A 61 -1.33 13.80 -7.65
C GLU A 61 -1.26 12.28 -7.77
N ASP A 62 -0.50 11.80 -8.74
CA ASP A 62 -0.12 10.40 -8.88
C ASP A 62 1.30 10.26 -8.38
N VAL A 63 1.51 9.41 -7.40
CA VAL A 63 2.80 9.20 -6.75
C VAL A 63 3.38 7.86 -7.16
N THR A 64 4.63 7.87 -7.60
CA THR A 64 5.48 6.67 -7.65
C THR A 64 6.55 6.83 -6.59
N LEU A 65 6.51 5.96 -5.57
CA LEU A 65 7.41 6.00 -4.43
C LEU A 65 8.41 4.85 -4.52
N THR A 66 9.69 5.20 -4.68
CA THR A 66 10.79 4.23 -4.65
C THR A 66 11.03 3.73 -3.23
N SER A 67 11.82 2.67 -3.09
CA SER A 67 12.15 2.11 -1.77
C SER A 67 12.74 3.15 -0.82
N ILE A 68 12.48 3.01 0.48
CA ILE A 68 13.09 3.83 1.53
C ILE A 68 14.64 3.79 1.47
N ALA A 69 15.21 2.77 0.86
CA ALA A 69 16.66 2.70 0.61
C ALA A 69 17.17 3.87 -0.25
N ASP A 70 16.34 4.44 -1.11
CA ASP A 70 16.63 5.61 -1.93
C ASP A 70 16.41 6.94 -1.18
N ASN A 71 16.14 6.87 0.11
CA ASN A 71 15.89 8.02 0.98
C ASN A 71 14.70 8.88 0.52
N LYS A 72 13.59 8.25 0.13
CA LYS A 72 12.36 8.92 -0.29
C LYS A 72 11.16 8.45 0.51
N ALA A 73 10.31 9.42 0.90
CA ALA A 73 9.04 9.19 1.59
C ALA A 73 8.02 10.27 1.22
N ARG A 74 6.78 10.07 1.66
CA ARG A 74 5.70 11.06 1.61
C ARG A 74 5.09 11.19 2.99
N PHE A 75 4.40 12.31 3.25
CA PHE A 75 3.63 12.45 4.48
C PHE A 75 2.33 13.21 4.24
N ILE A 76 1.35 12.93 5.08
CA ILE A 76 0.10 13.68 5.21
C ILE A 76 0.18 14.44 6.52
N ASN A 77 0.00 15.75 6.48
CA ASN A 77 -0.15 16.57 7.69
C ASN A 77 -1.60 16.41 8.21
N CYS A 78 -1.75 15.84 9.39
CA CYS A 78 -3.06 15.57 9.99
C CYS A 78 -3.72 16.82 10.57
N GLN A 79 -2.96 17.90 10.78
CA GLN A 79 -3.44 19.14 11.41
C GLN A 79 -2.91 20.39 10.66
N PRO A 80 -3.34 20.62 9.41
CA PRO A 80 -2.78 21.68 8.58
C PRO A 80 -3.02 23.10 9.14
N ASP A 81 -4.05 23.29 9.95
CA ASP A 81 -4.41 24.57 10.58
C ASP A 81 -3.74 24.79 11.94
N ARG A 82 -2.91 23.84 12.38
CA ARG A 82 -2.20 23.98 13.65
C ARG A 82 -1.17 25.13 13.59
N THR A 83 -1.00 25.82 14.70
CA THR A 83 -0.05 26.93 14.80
C THR A 83 1.37 26.45 14.47
N PRO A 84 2.10 27.07 13.54
CA PRO A 84 3.47 26.70 13.23
C PRO A 84 4.35 26.68 14.48
N GLY A 85 5.15 25.62 14.63
CA GLY A 85 6.06 25.46 15.76
C GLY A 85 5.48 24.71 16.98
N THR A 86 4.20 24.31 16.94
CA THR A 86 3.57 23.52 18.01
C THR A 86 3.70 22.01 17.80
N GLY A 87 4.64 21.59 16.94
CA GLY A 87 4.82 20.19 16.56
C GLY A 87 3.83 19.74 15.49
N MET A 88 3.90 18.49 15.13
CA MET A 88 3.10 17.95 14.02
C MET A 88 2.55 16.56 14.35
N GLU A 89 1.39 16.29 13.79
CA GLU A 89 0.82 14.96 13.68
C GLU A 89 0.83 14.55 12.20
N TRP A 90 1.39 13.36 11.89
CA TRP A 90 1.60 12.91 10.53
C TRP A 90 1.13 11.49 10.30
N PHE A 91 0.64 11.23 9.08
CA PHE A 91 0.80 9.92 8.48
C PHE A 91 2.02 9.95 7.56
N ILE A 92 3.02 9.13 7.87
CA ILE A 92 4.20 8.97 7.01
C ILE A 92 4.02 7.73 6.15
N LEU A 93 4.27 7.88 4.85
CA LEU A 93 4.13 6.88 3.83
C LEU A 93 5.52 6.54 3.26
N GLU A 94 5.97 5.31 3.48
CA GLU A 94 7.27 4.83 3.00
C GLU A 94 7.14 3.49 2.29
N ASN A 95 7.86 3.33 1.19
CA ASN A 95 7.91 2.06 0.46
C ASN A 95 8.98 1.16 1.07
N ARG A 96 8.56 0.04 1.64
CA ARG A 96 9.43 -0.99 2.21
C ARG A 96 9.49 -2.18 1.26
N GLN A 97 10.69 -2.62 0.95
CA GLN A 97 10.93 -3.76 0.04
C GLN A 97 11.84 -4.76 0.72
N GLN A 98 11.49 -6.05 0.65
CA GLN A 98 12.30 -7.14 1.27
C GLN A 98 13.60 -7.38 0.50
N THR A 99 14.41 -6.32 0.33
CA THR A 99 15.71 -6.31 -0.36
C THR A 99 16.76 -5.60 0.49
N GLY A 100 18.03 -5.85 0.24
CA GLY A 100 19.12 -5.20 0.98
C GLY A 100 19.00 -5.38 2.49
N TRP A 101 19.06 -4.29 3.24
CA TRP A 101 18.90 -4.30 4.70
C TRP A 101 17.48 -4.67 5.14
N ASP A 102 16.47 -4.34 4.35
CA ASP A 102 15.07 -4.67 4.63
C ASP A 102 14.68 -6.13 4.27
N LYS A 103 15.64 -6.95 3.86
CA LYS A 103 15.37 -8.34 3.42
C LYS A 103 14.55 -9.18 4.42
N TYR A 104 14.64 -8.88 5.69
CA TYR A 104 14.03 -9.67 6.76
C TYR A 104 12.94 -8.91 7.53
N ILE A 105 12.42 -7.81 7.00
CA ILE A 105 11.21 -7.18 7.55
C ILE A 105 9.98 -8.05 7.31
N PRO A 106 8.90 -7.88 8.10
CA PRO A 106 7.75 -8.80 8.06
C PRO A 106 6.98 -8.82 6.76
N GLY A 107 6.84 -7.68 6.08
CA GLY A 107 6.10 -7.52 4.83
C GLY A 107 6.72 -6.46 3.92
N HIS A 108 6.22 -6.33 2.70
CA HIS A 108 6.68 -5.34 1.72
C HIS A 108 5.50 -4.56 1.12
N GLY A 109 5.78 -3.39 0.56
CA GLY A 109 4.79 -2.47 0.02
C GLY A 109 4.80 -1.11 0.73
N LEU A 110 3.69 -0.37 0.68
CA LEU A 110 3.53 0.89 1.36
C LEU A 110 3.31 0.66 2.86
N LEU A 111 4.26 1.05 3.67
CA LEU A 111 4.10 1.11 5.12
C LEU A 111 3.58 2.50 5.47
N ILE A 112 2.45 2.56 6.16
CA ILE A 112 1.86 3.79 6.68
C ILE A 112 2.05 3.81 8.19
N THR A 113 2.61 4.88 8.71
CA THR A 113 2.83 5.07 10.14
C THR A 113 2.19 6.37 10.60
N HIS A 114 1.53 6.33 11.74
CA HIS A 114 0.96 7.51 12.37
C HIS A 114 1.92 8.00 13.46
N TYR A 115 2.29 9.25 13.39
CA TYR A 115 3.14 9.91 14.38
C TYR A 115 2.42 11.08 15.01
N ASP A 116 2.43 11.13 16.33
CA ASP A 116 2.14 12.33 17.09
C ASP A 116 3.44 12.87 17.69
N TYR A 117 3.91 13.96 17.09
CA TYR A 117 5.10 14.69 17.51
C TYR A 117 4.72 16.13 17.88
N THR A 118 3.54 16.29 18.46
CA THR A 118 3.05 17.56 18.99
C THR A 118 3.83 17.97 20.23
N ASP A 119 3.76 19.24 20.61
CA ASP A 119 4.49 19.72 21.78
C ASP A 119 4.04 19.04 23.07
N GLU A 120 2.77 18.64 23.16
CA GLU A 120 2.24 17.86 24.27
C GLU A 120 2.92 16.49 24.37
N MET A 121 3.20 15.86 23.23
CA MET A 121 3.75 14.51 23.16
C MET A 121 5.28 14.47 23.15
N LYS A 122 5.96 15.59 22.84
CA LYS A 122 7.44 15.64 22.78
C LYS A 122 8.11 15.21 24.09
N LYS A 123 7.45 15.41 25.22
CA LYS A 123 7.93 14.93 26.50
C LYS A 123 8.11 13.41 26.50
N ASP A 124 7.17 12.67 25.94
CA ASP A 124 7.23 11.21 25.89
C ASP A 124 8.38 10.74 24.99
N TRP A 125 8.68 11.49 23.91
CA TRP A 125 9.79 11.21 23.03
C TRP A 125 11.16 11.44 23.68
N TRP A 126 11.36 12.59 24.33
CA TRP A 126 12.69 13.05 24.69
C TRP A 126 12.99 13.03 26.18
N ASP A 127 12.02 13.36 27.03
CA ASP A 127 12.26 13.48 28.47
C ASP A 127 12.26 12.12 29.15
N ILE A 128 11.40 11.21 28.70
CA ILE A 128 11.23 9.90 29.34
C ILE A 128 11.54 8.71 28.40
N ASN A 129 11.88 8.97 27.13
CA ASN A 129 12.19 7.94 26.13
C ASN A 129 11.12 6.83 26.08
N GLY A 130 9.86 7.23 26.07
CA GLY A 130 8.72 6.32 26.14
C GLY A 130 7.58 6.68 25.18
N PRO A 131 7.84 6.87 23.88
CA PRO A 131 6.80 7.32 22.93
C PRO A 131 5.61 6.36 22.81
N ASN A 132 5.80 5.10 23.17
CA ASN A 132 4.76 4.06 23.12
C ASN A 132 4.42 3.45 24.49
N ASN A 133 4.78 4.09 25.58
CA ASN A 133 4.47 3.62 26.94
C ASN A 133 2.97 3.65 27.26
N SER A 134 2.17 4.41 26.50
CA SER A 134 0.73 4.47 26.70
C SER A 134 -0.03 3.82 25.55
N ALA A 135 -0.70 2.71 25.82
CA ALA A 135 -1.58 2.07 24.84
C ALA A 135 -2.79 2.94 24.46
N LYS A 136 -3.13 3.94 25.29
CA LYS A 136 -4.26 4.84 25.02
C LYS A 136 -3.91 5.94 24.03
N HIS A 137 -2.66 6.37 24.01
CA HIS A 137 -2.15 7.37 23.08
C HIS A 137 -0.68 7.05 22.79
N ARG A 138 -0.43 6.32 21.74
CA ARG A 138 0.92 6.01 21.24
C ARG A 138 1.40 7.18 20.40
N CYS A 139 2.62 7.64 20.63
CA CYS A 139 3.21 8.68 19.79
C CYS A 139 3.54 8.17 18.38
N MET A 140 3.64 6.87 18.22
CA MET A 140 3.90 6.23 16.93
C MET A 140 3.26 4.85 16.86
N TYR A 141 2.60 4.55 15.75
CA TYR A 141 2.17 3.19 15.44
C TYR A 141 2.09 2.94 13.93
N ILE A 142 2.22 1.70 13.53
CA ILE A 142 1.95 1.28 12.16
C ILE A 142 0.44 1.21 11.97
N VAL A 143 -0.06 1.77 10.87
CA VAL A 143 -1.44 1.64 10.44
C VAL A 143 -1.57 0.35 9.63
N PRO A 144 -2.09 -0.75 10.21
CA PRO A 144 -2.01 -2.06 9.60
C PRO A 144 -3.02 -2.21 8.45
N ALA A 145 -2.55 -2.54 7.25
CA ALA A 145 -3.42 -2.69 6.07
C ALA A 145 -4.48 -3.79 6.23
N ASP A 146 -4.24 -4.79 7.07
CA ASP A 146 -5.19 -5.85 7.40
C ASP A 146 -6.18 -5.47 8.52
N GLY A 147 -6.04 -4.27 9.09
CA GLY A 147 -6.87 -3.78 10.19
C GLY A 147 -6.58 -4.43 11.54
N ILE A 148 -5.51 -5.22 11.67
CA ILE A 148 -5.17 -5.97 12.88
C ILE A 148 -3.87 -5.44 13.48
N ASP A 149 -3.98 -4.58 14.47
CA ASP A 149 -2.83 -4.06 15.21
C ASP A 149 -2.29 -5.11 16.20
N ASN A 150 -1.39 -5.96 15.70
CA ASN A 150 -0.84 -7.09 16.43
C ASN A 150 0.56 -7.43 15.95
N GLU A 151 1.47 -7.75 16.88
CA GLU A 151 2.85 -8.15 16.57
C GLU A 151 2.94 -9.41 15.70
N VAL A 152 1.98 -10.32 15.80
CA VAL A 152 1.99 -11.59 15.06
C VAL A 152 1.57 -11.39 13.60
N THR A 153 0.74 -10.38 13.31
CA THR A 153 0.19 -10.13 11.96
C THR A 153 0.96 -9.12 11.14
N ARG A 154 2.10 -8.63 11.60
CA ARG A 154 2.88 -7.56 10.98
C ARG A 154 3.20 -7.76 9.49
N SER A 155 3.19 -8.98 9.01
CA SER A 155 3.34 -9.23 7.57
C SER A 155 2.13 -8.82 6.73
N GLY A 156 1.03 -8.44 7.38
CA GLY A 156 -0.20 -7.88 6.78
C GLY A 156 -0.29 -6.36 6.87
N ASP A 157 0.67 -5.69 7.52
CA ASP A 157 0.59 -4.25 7.81
C ASP A 157 0.81 -3.35 6.59
N THR A 158 1.51 -3.82 5.58
CA THR A 158 1.82 -3.04 4.36
C THR A 158 0.69 -3.09 3.35
N TYR A 159 0.52 -1.99 2.58
CA TYR A 159 -0.44 -1.85 1.49
C TYR A 159 0.23 -2.09 0.12
N PRO A 160 -0.43 -2.70 -0.89
CA PRO A 160 -1.71 -3.42 -0.74
C PRO A 160 -1.55 -4.71 0.05
N GLY A 161 -0.35 -5.23 0.17
CA GLY A 161 0.08 -6.34 1.00
C GLY A 161 -0.79 -7.59 0.87
N LYS A 162 -0.78 -8.41 1.91
CA LYS A 162 -1.56 -9.67 1.97
C LYS A 162 -3.07 -9.43 2.05
N SER A 163 -3.50 -8.29 2.59
CA SER A 163 -4.91 -7.91 2.70
C SER A 163 -5.50 -7.43 1.39
N ALA A 164 -4.64 -7.13 0.38
CA ALA A 164 -5.01 -6.49 -0.87
C ALA A 164 -5.75 -5.15 -0.65
N SER A 165 -5.38 -4.42 0.42
CA SER A 165 -5.94 -3.11 0.74
C SER A 165 -5.36 -2.06 -0.19
N THR A 166 -6.18 -1.50 -1.08
CA THR A 166 -5.75 -0.53 -2.11
C THR A 166 -6.10 0.91 -1.75
N SER A 167 -6.59 1.16 -0.54
CA SER A 167 -6.97 2.52 -0.13
C SER A 167 -6.79 2.75 1.36
N PHE A 168 -6.47 4.00 1.70
CA PHE A 168 -6.39 4.53 3.05
C PHE A 168 -7.04 5.91 3.06
N THR A 169 -8.21 6.01 3.69
CA THR A 169 -9.07 7.19 3.67
C THR A 169 -9.76 7.38 5.02
N ASP A 170 -10.45 8.49 5.22
CA ASP A 170 -11.20 8.76 6.46
C ASP A 170 -12.34 7.74 6.72
N THR A 171 -12.74 6.98 5.70
CA THR A 171 -13.85 6.02 5.79
C THR A 171 -13.44 4.55 5.66
N THR A 172 -12.16 4.27 5.43
CA THR A 172 -11.63 2.89 5.40
C THR A 172 -11.41 2.35 6.81
N THR A 173 -11.12 1.07 6.90
CA THR A 173 -10.65 0.41 8.13
C THR A 173 -9.34 -0.31 7.81
N PRO A 174 -8.20 0.18 8.33
CA PRO A 174 -8.06 1.37 9.20
C PRO A 174 -8.36 2.68 8.46
N SER A 175 -8.66 3.74 9.23
CA SER A 175 -9.00 5.07 8.68
C SER A 175 -7.85 6.07 8.82
N SER A 176 -7.86 7.11 7.97
CA SER A 176 -6.95 8.24 8.04
C SER A 176 -7.43 9.36 8.98
N LEU A 177 -8.27 9.06 9.95
CA LEU A 177 -8.65 10.01 10.99
C LEU A 177 -7.46 10.34 11.89
N ASN A 178 -7.33 11.61 12.27
CA ASN A 178 -6.33 12.04 13.26
C ASN A 178 -6.62 11.47 14.66
N TRP A 179 -5.80 11.77 15.67
CA TRP A 179 -6.01 11.32 17.03
C TRP A 179 -7.32 11.82 17.65
N GLU A 180 -7.77 13.00 17.27
CA GLU A 180 -9.04 13.58 17.71
C GLU A 180 -10.25 12.96 17.00
N LYS A 181 -10.01 12.00 16.09
CA LYS A 181 -11.01 11.33 15.25
C LYS A 181 -11.67 12.26 14.24
N GLU A 182 -10.99 13.31 13.85
CA GLU A 182 -11.42 14.20 12.80
C GLU A 182 -10.86 13.77 11.44
N PRO A 183 -11.60 14.02 10.33
CA PRO A 183 -11.17 13.65 9.00
C PRO A 183 -9.99 14.51 8.53
N VAL A 184 -8.97 13.86 8.00
CA VAL A 184 -7.78 14.52 7.43
C VAL A 184 -8.05 14.99 5.98
N ASN A 185 -9.02 14.37 5.30
CA ASN A 185 -9.45 14.74 3.93
C ASN A 185 -8.34 14.63 2.86
N VAL A 186 -7.40 13.72 3.05
CA VAL A 186 -6.36 13.41 2.07
C VAL A 186 -6.41 11.91 1.74
N PRO A 187 -7.41 11.46 0.99
CA PRO A 187 -7.56 10.06 0.63
C PRO A 187 -6.40 9.58 -0.24
N ILE A 188 -5.81 8.47 0.16
CA ILE A 188 -4.86 7.68 -0.62
C ILE A 188 -5.62 6.51 -1.23
N THR A 189 -5.58 6.39 -2.54
CA THR A 189 -6.34 5.38 -3.28
C THR A 189 -5.48 4.72 -4.35
N ASN A 190 -5.97 3.60 -4.87
CA ASN A 190 -5.29 2.89 -5.96
C ASN A 190 -3.84 2.53 -5.61
N ILE A 191 -3.65 2.11 -4.36
CA ILE A 191 -2.33 1.67 -3.88
C ILE A 191 -1.98 0.35 -4.56
N MET A 192 -0.82 0.32 -5.19
CA MET A 192 -0.33 -0.83 -5.92
C MET A 192 1.18 -0.92 -5.84
N GLU A 193 1.71 -2.10 -6.09
CA GLU A 193 3.14 -2.38 -6.08
C GLU A 193 3.55 -2.96 -7.43
N GLN A 194 4.56 -2.38 -8.04
CA GLN A 194 5.11 -2.86 -9.31
C GLN A 194 6.62 -2.59 -9.37
N ASP A 195 7.39 -3.61 -9.72
CA ASP A 195 8.84 -3.53 -9.93
C ASP A 195 9.61 -2.89 -8.75
N GLY A 196 9.16 -3.20 -7.50
CA GLY A 196 9.76 -2.66 -6.28
C GLY A 196 9.37 -1.21 -5.95
N ASN A 197 8.52 -0.58 -6.77
CA ASN A 197 7.93 0.71 -6.49
C ASN A 197 6.52 0.54 -5.94
N VAL A 198 6.10 1.48 -5.10
CA VAL A 198 4.70 1.63 -4.71
C VAL A 198 4.11 2.83 -5.44
N MET A 199 2.97 2.63 -6.08
CA MET A 199 2.22 3.68 -6.75
C MET A 199 0.89 3.89 -6.05
N PHE A 200 0.45 5.14 -5.95
CA PHE A 200 -0.86 5.49 -5.40
C PHE A 200 -1.34 6.85 -5.89
N GLN A 201 -2.61 7.12 -5.68
CA GLN A 201 -3.22 8.40 -5.98
C GLN A 201 -3.60 9.14 -4.70
N VAL A 202 -3.30 10.43 -4.69
CA VAL A 202 -3.70 11.38 -3.65
C VAL A 202 -4.87 12.19 -4.19
N ASN A 203 -5.96 12.31 -3.42
CA ASN A 203 -7.14 13.09 -3.80
C ASN A 203 -7.67 12.75 -5.22
N GLY A 204 -7.64 11.47 -5.56
CA GLY A 204 -8.10 10.95 -6.86
C GLY A 204 -7.11 11.09 -8.00
N GLY A 205 -5.90 11.61 -7.74
CA GLY A 205 -4.84 11.74 -8.73
C GLY A 205 -5.10 12.74 -9.85
N THR A 206 -4.17 12.81 -10.76
CA THR A 206 -4.23 13.66 -11.97
C THR A 206 -4.33 12.85 -13.25
N SER A 207 -3.77 11.65 -13.25
CA SER A 207 -3.81 10.75 -14.39
C SER A 207 -5.07 9.91 -14.41
N LYS A 208 -5.52 9.61 -15.61
CA LYS A 208 -6.46 8.51 -15.83
C LYS A 208 -5.63 7.23 -15.91
N TRP A 209 -5.89 6.28 -15.04
CA TRP A 209 -5.30 4.96 -15.17
C TRP A 209 -6.32 3.87 -14.84
N ASN A 210 -6.14 2.77 -15.51
CA ASN A 210 -7.02 1.64 -15.46
C ASN A 210 -6.20 0.37 -15.30
N PHE A 211 -6.64 -0.48 -14.42
CA PHE A 211 -6.02 -1.76 -14.11
C PHE A 211 -6.96 -2.90 -14.42
N ILE A 212 -6.44 -3.92 -15.07
CA ILE A 212 -7.13 -5.19 -15.19
C ILE A 212 -6.20 -6.32 -14.74
N LYS A 213 -6.69 -7.15 -13.82
CA LYS A 213 -5.97 -8.31 -13.31
C LYS A 213 -6.70 -9.58 -13.70
N THR A 214 -6.05 -10.42 -14.51
CA THR A 214 -6.54 -11.76 -14.82
C THR A 214 -6.54 -12.61 -13.54
N LEU A 215 -7.65 -13.26 -13.27
CA LEU A 215 -7.81 -14.19 -12.16
C LEU A 215 -7.69 -15.64 -12.63
N VAL A 216 -7.55 -16.54 -11.67
CA VAL A 216 -7.58 -17.98 -11.96
C VAL A 216 -8.91 -18.33 -12.62
N PRO A 217 -8.91 -19.04 -13.77
CA PRO A 217 -10.13 -19.49 -14.42
C PRO A 217 -10.95 -20.42 -13.54
N GLU A 218 -12.27 -20.36 -13.71
CA GLU A 218 -13.22 -21.25 -13.05
C GLU A 218 -13.94 -22.14 -14.05
N LYS A 219 -14.65 -23.15 -13.57
CA LYS A 219 -15.51 -24.03 -14.40
C LYS A 219 -14.77 -24.54 -15.64
N ILE A 220 -13.59 -25.11 -15.40
CA ILE A 220 -12.78 -25.71 -16.45
C ILE A 220 -13.35 -27.07 -16.79
N TYR A 221 -13.79 -27.25 -18.05
CA TYR A 221 -14.29 -28.49 -18.62
C TYR A 221 -13.48 -28.85 -19.87
N ASP A 222 -13.74 -29.97 -20.47
CA ASP A 222 -12.98 -30.51 -21.60
C ASP A 222 -12.81 -29.52 -22.76
N THR A 223 -13.84 -28.73 -23.08
CA THR A 223 -13.84 -27.84 -24.23
C THR A 223 -14.23 -26.41 -23.90
N GLN A 224 -14.31 -26.07 -22.61
CA GLN A 224 -14.63 -24.71 -22.19
C GLN A 224 -14.03 -24.36 -20.84
N ALA A 225 -13.78 -23.06 -20.60
CA ALA A 225 -13.37 -22.51 -19.32
C ALA A 225 -13.96 -21.11 -19.12
N THR A 226 -14.24 -20.74 -17.87
CA THR A 226 -14.69 -19.39 -17.53
C THR A 226 -13.50 -18.57 -17.06
N PHE A 227 -13.13 -17.56 -17.84
CA PHE A 227 -12.10 -16.59 -17.51
C PHE A 227 -12.69 -15.49 -16.65
N LYS A 228 -11.89 -14.94 -15.74
CA LYS A 228 -12.28 -13.88 -14.82
C LYS A 228 -11.19 -12.83 -14.71
N ALA A 229 -11.60 -11.59 -14.48
CA ALA A 229 -10.70 -10.49 -14.17
C ALA A 229 -11.32 -9.54 -13.16
N ASN A 230 -10.48 -8.96 -12.31
CA ASN A 230 -10.83 -7.78 -11.54
C ASN A 230 -10.42 -6.53 -12.32
N ILE A 231 -11.26 -5.50 -12.24
CA ILE A 231 -11.05 -4.22 -12.91
C ILE A 231 -11.03 -3.15 -11.83
N GLU A 232 -9.96 -2.39 -11.81
CA GLU A 232 -9.82 -1.20 -10.99
C GLU A 232 -9.64 0.00 -11.93
N SER A 233 -10.63 0.85 -12.00
CA SER A 233 -10.60 2.05 -12.82
C SER A 233 -11.06 3.24 -11.97
N ASN A 234 -10.29 4.31 -12.00
CA ASN A 234 -10.65 5.55 -11.34
C ASN A 234 -11.41 6.53 -12.23
N LYS A 235 -11.45 6.28 -13.54
CA LYS A 235 -12.18 7.11 -14.52
C LYS A 235 -12.68 6.28 -15.70
N VAL A 236 -13.91 6.57 -16.10
CA VAL A 236 -14.68 5.80 -17.07
C VAL A 236 -14.38 6.24 -18.50
N ASP A 237 -13.29 5.74 -19.07
CA ASP A 237 -13.04 5.86 -20.52
C ASP A 237 -12.65 4.49 -21.08
N VAL A 238 -13.25 3.41 -20.55
CA VAL A 238 -13.05 2.05 -21.01
C VAL A 238 -14.14 1.71 -22.02
N ASP A 239 -13.79 1.52 -23.28
CA ASP A 239 -14.73 1.14 -24.33
C ASP A 239 -15.01 -0.35 -24.35
N GLU A 240 -14.01 -1.15 -23.98
CA GLU A 240 -14.11 -2.61 -24.06
C GLU A 240 -13.25 -3.28 -23.00
N VAL A 241 -13.80 -4.33 -22.39
CA VAL A 241 -13.05 -5.28 -21.57
C VAL A 241 -13.21 -6.66 -22.19
N GLY A 242 -12.14 -7.43 -22.19
CA GLY A 242 -12.18 -8.76 -22.75
C GLY A 242 -11.05 -9.66 -22.27
N PHE A 243 -10.96 -10.80 -22.92
CA PHE A 243 -9.91 -11.79 -22.69
C PHE A 243 -9.33 -12.23 -24.02
N CYS A 244 -8.03 -12.44 -24.06
CA CYS A 244 -7.36 -13.16 -25.13
C CYS A 244 -6.71 -14.42 -24.58
N TRP A 245 -6.60 -15.45 -25.41
CA TRP A 245 -6.01 -16.73 -25.02
C TRP A 245 -5.30 -17.39 -26.18
N LYS A 246 -4.26 -18.13 -25.83
CA LYS A 246 -3.41 -18.84 -26.78
C LYS A 246 -2.96 -20.17 -26.19
N GLU A 247 -2.81 -21.15 -27.05
CA GLU A 247 -2.25 -22.46 -26.69
C GLU A 247 -0.79 -22.33 -26.23
N GLY A 248 -0.46 -22.99 -25.13
CA GLY A 248 0.88 -23.02 -24.52
C GLY A 248 0.93 -22.51 -23.09
N ALA A 249 1.69 -23.16 -22.24
CA ALA A 249 1.80 -22.83 -20.80
C ALA A 249 2.52 -21.49 -20.51
N SER A 250 3.32 -21.01 -21.47
CA SER A 250 4.07 -19.75 -21.35
C SER A 250 3.83 -18.85 -22.57
N ALA A 251 2.70 -19.06 -23.28
CA ALA A 251 2.33 -18.20 -24.39
C ALA A 251 1.94 -16.80 -23.86
N ASP A 252 2.25 -15.76 -24.62
CA ASP A 252 1.79 -14.39 -24.38
C ASP A 252 0.63 -14.08 -25.34
N PRO A 253 -0.64 -14.21 -24.89
CA PRO A 253 -1.79 -13.97 -25.75
C PRO A 253 -1.90 -12.49 -26.11
N THR A 254 -2.24 -12.23 -27.35
CA THR A 254 -2.48 -10.88 -27.90
C THR A 254 -3.88 -10.77 -28.47
N LEU A 255 -4.29 -9.58 -28.86
CA LEU A 255 -5.61 -9.34 -29.48
C LEU A 255 -5.75 -9.97 -30.87
N THR A 256 -4.69 -10.59 -31.41
CA THR A 256 -4.71 -11.33 -32.70
C THR A 256 -4.91 -12.84 -32.51
N ASP A 257 -4.91 -13.34 -31.29
CA ASP A 257 -5.16 -14.73 -30.91
C ASP A 257 -6.67 -14.99 -30.69
N GLY A 258 -7.03 -15.98 -29.89
CA GLY A 258 -8.43 -16.15 -29.46
C GLY A 258 -8.86 -14.95 -28.62
N VAL A 259 -9.91 -14.26 -29.03
CA VAL A 259 -10.35 -13.00 -28.38
C VAL A 259 -11.84 -13.03 -28.10
N SER A 260 -12.21 -12.53 -26.92
CA SER A 260 -13.58 -12.19 -26.57
C SER A 260 -13.67 -10.71 -26.20
N ALA A 261 -14.69 -10.03 -26.70
CA ALA A 261 -15.05 -8.69 -26.25
C ALA A 261 -16.31 -8.77 -25.38
N ALA A 262 -16.28 -8.13 -24.23
CA ALA A 262 -17.42 -8.08 -23.30
C ALA A 262 -18.31 -6.84 -23.50
N GLY A 263 -17.98 -5.98 -24.47
CA GLY A 263 -18.71 -4.74 -24.76
C GLY A 263 -18.28 -3.56 -23.88
N LYS A 264 -18.98 -2.43 -24.03
CA LYS A 264 -18.73 -1.20 -23.29
C LYS A 264 -19.05 -1.39 -21.80
N VAL A 265 -18.12 -0.93 -20.97
CA VAL A 265 -18.17 -1.18 -19.53
C VAL A 265 -18.49 0.13 -18.80
N GLU A 266 -19.71 0.25 -18.27
CA GLU A 266 -20.06 1.28 -17.30
C GLU A 266 -20.01 0.69 -15.89
N ASN A 267 -19.10 1.20 -15.04
CA ASN A 267 -18.96 0.82 -13.61
C ASN A 267 -18.69 -0.67 -13.30
N ILE A 268 -17.96 -1.38 -14.15
CA ILE A 268 -17.63 -2.80 -13.88
C ILE A 268 -16.38 -2.89 -13.03
N LYS A 269 -16.49 -3.60 -11.90
CA LYS A 269 -15.37 -4.00 -11.02
C LYS A 269 -14.82 -5.39 -11.33
N ALA A 270 -15.52 -6.17 -12.15
CA ALA A 270 -15.12 -7.52 -12.53
C ALA A 270 -15.65 -7.88 -13.93
N ALA A 271 -14.87 -8.65 -14.67
CA ALA A 271 -15.30 -9.25 -15.94
C ALA A 271 -15.26 -10.76 -15.86
N SER A 272 -16.17 -11.41 -16.62
CA SER A 272 -16.20 -12.86 -16.77
C SER A 272 -16.62 -13.23 -18.19
N PHE A 273 -15.95 -14.24 -18.77
CA PHE A 273 -16.25 -14.76 -20.09
C PHE A 273 -16.06 -16.27 -20.13
N THR A 274 -17.01 -16.99 -20.70
CA THR A 274 -16.86 -18.44 -20.93
C THR A 274 -16.39 -18.71 -22.36
N ALA A 275 -15.10 -19.02 -22.50
CA ALA A 275 -14.55 -19.51 -23.75
C ALA A 275 -15.07 -20.92 -24.04
N LYS A 276 -15.50 -21.15 -25.28
CA LYS A 276 -15.97 -22.45 -25.78
C LYS A 276 -15.14 -22.89 -26.96
N GLY A 277 -15.14 -24.17 -27.24
CA GLY A 277 -14.40 -24.73 -28.39
C GLY A 277 -12.91 -24.86 -28.12
N LEU A 278 -12.48 -24.87 -26.86
CA LEU A 278 -11.12 -25.20 -26.47
C LEU A 278 -10.84 -26.68 -26.77
N GLN A 279 -9.58 -27.00 -27.00
CA GLN A 279 -9.18 -28.40 -27.26
C GLN A 279 -8.96 -29.11 -25.94
N SER A 280 -9.56 -30.30 -25.83
CA SER A 280 -9.42 -31.15 -24.66
C SER A 280 -7.96 -31.55 -24.44
N GLY A 281 -7.49 -31.56 -23.18
CA GLY A 281 -6.12 -31.92 -22.82
C GLY A 281 -5.07 -30.88 -23.19
N THR A 282 -5.47 -29.69 -23.64
CA THR A 282 -4.56 -28.62 -24.08
C THR A 282 -4.44 -27.54 -23.02
N THR A 283 -3.21 -27.10 -22.79
CA THR A 283 -2.93 -25.97 -21.87
C THR A 283 -3.02 -24.66 -22.63
N TYR A 284 -3.71 -23.68 -22.05
CA TYR A 284 -3.86 -22.34 -22.58
C TYR A 284 -3.32 -21.30 -21.60
N SER A 285 -2.63 -20.29 -22.11
CA SER A 285 -2.38 -19.05 -21.42
C SER A 285 -3.52 -18.07 -21.69
N VAL A 286 -3.95 -17.33 -20.67
CA VAL A 286 -5.08 -16.39 -20.75
C VAL A 286 -4.66 -15.04 -20.19
N ARG A 287 -5.05 -13.98 -20.85
CA ARG A 287 -4.82 -12.59 -20.43
C ARG A 287 -6.11 -11.79 -20.58
N SER A 288 -6.44 -11.00 -19.58
CA SER A 288 -7.50 -9.99 -19.68
C SER A 288 -6.93 -8.69 -20.28
N TYR A 289 -7.79 -7.92 -20.95
CA TYR A 289 -7.41 -6.62 -21.50
C TYR A 289 -8.52 -5.59 -21.31
N MET A 290 -8.15 -4.31 -21.31
CA MET A 290 -9.06 -3.17 -21.45
C MET A 290 -8.65 -2.35 -22.65
N LYS A 291 -9.62 -1.96 -23.47
CA LYS A 291 -9.43 -1.02 -24.58
C LYS A 291 -10.05 0.31 -24.20
N MET A 292 -9.26 1.36 -24.27
CA MET A 292 -9.63 2.70 -23.90
C MET A 292 -10.25 3.46 -25.08
N SER A 293 -11.02 4.50 -24.80
CA SER A 293 -11.64 5.34 -25.82
C SER A 293 -10.64 6.08 -26.72
N ASP A 294 -9.39 6.21 -26.28
CA ASP A 294 -8.29 6.76 -27.09
C ASP A 294 -7.61 5.70 -27.97
N GLY A 295 -8.06 4.45 -27.91
CA GLY A 295 -7.53 3.32 -28.65
C GLY A 295 -6.36 2.62 -27.98
N SER A 296 -5.87 3.09 -26.83
CA SER A 296 -4.86 2.38 -26.05
C SER A 296 -5.42 1.09 -25.44
N VAL A 297 -4.55 0.12 -25.19
CA VAL A 297 -4.88 -1.18 -24.60
C VAL A 297 -3.99 -1.44 -23.40
N VAL A 298 -4.61 -1.88 -22.29
CA VAL A 298 -3.96 -2.25 -21.04
C VAL A 298 -4.14 -3.74 -20.78
#